data_084506b2cfeea947fef9cc439e92f789
#
_entry.id   084506b2cfeea947fef9cc439e92f789
#
_cell.length_a   1.000
_cell.length_b   1.000
_cell.length_c   1.000
_cell.angle_alpha   90.00
_cell.angle_beta   90.00
_cell.angle_gamma   90.00
#
_symmetry.space_group_name_H-M   'P 1'
#
loop_
_entity.id
_entity.type
_entity.pdbx_description
1 polymer ?
#
loop_
_entity_poly.entity_id
_entity_poly.type
_entity_poly.pdbx_seq_one_letter_code
_entity_poly.pdbx_strand_id
1 'polypeptide(L)'
;MAVHQGTAQALPLPDASVDVVHARWAYYFGPGCEPGLAELDRVVRRDGTAYVIDNDASRSTFGSWFRRGYPEVDPTAVERFWSTRGWTRIPVDMRWSFTSRADLESVVRIEFTREVADAVLAEHEGTEVDYAVNLWWKRF
;
A
#
# COMPACT_ATOMS: atom_id res chain seq x y z
N MET A 1 -1.68 22.28 11.20
CA MET A 1 -1.04 21.17 10.46
C MET A 1 -0.06 21.80 9.48
N ALA A 2 1.21 21.40 9.51
CA ALA A 2 2.21 21.85 8.53
C ALA A 2 2.28 20.83 7.38
N VAL A 3 2.42 21.32 6.15
CA VAL A 3 2.63 20.49 4.95
C VAL A 3 4.03 20.77 4.42
N HIS A 4 4.79 19.71 4.21
CA HIS A 4 6.16 19.78 3.68
C HIS A 4 6.25 18.93 2.42
N GLN A 5 6.98 19.43 1.45
CA GLN A 5 7.36 18.64 0.29
C GLN A 5 8.59 17.78 0.63
N GLY A 6 8.55 16.49 0.29
CA GLY A 6 9.64 15.56 0.54
C GLY A 6 9.40 14.24 -0.18
N THR A 7 10.36 13.34 -0.06
CA THR A 7 10.22 11.94 -0.51
C THR A 7 10.34 11.00 0.69
N ALA A 8 9.88 9.76 0.55
CA ALA A 8 10.03 8.76 1.60
C ALA A 8 11.51 8.50 1.95
N GLN A 9 12.42 8.70 0.98
CA GLN A 9 13.87 8.51 1.13
C GLN A 9 14.60 9.73 1.68
N ALA A 10 13.91 10.88 1.84
CA ALA A 10 14.48 12.13 2.35
C ALA A 10 13.36 12.95 3.00
N LEU A 11 12.98 12.59 4.21
CA LEU A 11 11.93 13.28 4.94
C LEU A 11 12.46 14.61 5.51
N PRO A 12 11.76 15.73 5.31
CA PRO A 12 12.18 17.05 5.82
C PRO A 12 11.86 17.20 7.32
N LEU A 13 12.30 16.24 8.12
CA LEU A 13 12.05 16.14 9.54
C LEU A 13 13.36 15.89 10.29
N PRO A 14 13.56 16.47 11.48
CA PRO A 14 14.72 16.17 12.32
C PRO A 14 14.73 14.69 12.79
N ASP A 15 15.89 14.22 13.22
CA ASP A 15 16.05 12.91 13.83
C ASP A 15 15.18 12.82 15.10
N ALA A 16 14.62 11.64 15.37
CA ALA A 16 13.82 11.32 16.54
C ALA A 16 12.77 12.38 16.89
N SER A 17 12.09 12.94 15.89
CA SER A 17 11.17 14.08 16.04
C SER A 17 9.69 13.71 15.99
N VAL A 18 9.35 12.48 15.57
CA VAL A 18 7.95 12.06 15.42
C VAL A 18 7.61 10.85 16.29
N ASP A 19 6.43 10.87 16.87
CA ASP A 19 5.87 9.79 17.69
C ASP A 19 5.24 8.69 16.85
N VAL A 20 4.54 9.11 15.80
CA VAL A 20 3.75 8.23 14.96
C VAL A 20 3.94 8.62 13.50
N VAL A 21 4.24 7.62 12.68
CA VAL A 21 4.19 7.75 11.22
C VAL A 21 3.02 6.94 10.69
N HIS A 22 2.28 7.52 9.76
CA HIS A 22 1.26 6.83 8.99
C HIS A 22 1.51 7.05 7.50
N ALA A 23 1.81 5.98 6.78
CA ALA A 23 2.04 6.00 5.34
C ALA A 23 1.04 5.11 4.63
N ARG A 24 0.45 5.61 3.54
CA ARG A 24 -0.46 4.86 2.68
C ARG A 24 0.03 4.94 1.25
N TRP A 25 0.21 3.76 0.62
CA TRP A 25 0.66 3.62 -0.76
C TRP A 25 1.87 4.49 -1.09
N ALA A 26 2.86 4.51 -0.18
CA ALA A 26 4.07 5.31 -0.30
C ALA A 26 5.37 4.50 -0.26
N TYR A 27 5.33 3.25 0.23
CA TYR A 27 6.48 2.34 0.34
C TYR A 27 6.42 1.16 -0.64
N TYR A 28 5.57 1.22 -1.59
CA TYR A 28 5.36 0.34 -2.75
C TYR A 28 5.98 -1.07 -2.65
N PHE A 29 5.19 -2.02 -2.11
CA PHE A 29 5.43 -3.47 -2.20
C PHE A 29 6.68 -4.00 -1.49
N GLY A 30 7.30 -3.24 -0.63
CA GLY A 30 8.40 -3.67 0.23
C GLY A 30 9.78 -3.62 -0.44
N PRO A 31 10.25 -4.65 -1.15
CA PRO A 31 11.60 -4.63 -1.73
C PRO A 31 11.88 -3.39 -2.58
N GLY A 32 13.00 -2.70 -2.26
CA GLY A 32 13.38 -1.44 -2.90
C GLY A 32 12.99 -0.18 -2.09
N CYS A 33 12.18 -0.31 -1.03
CA CYS A 33 11.86 0.82 -0.15
C CYS A 33 12.84 1.00 1.02
N GLU A 34 13.94 0.25 1.07
CA GLU A 34 14.92 0.27 2.17
C GLU A 34 15.41 1.69 2.52
N PRO A 35 15.72 2.59 1.56
CA PRO A 35 16.10 3.96 1.90
C PRO A 35 15.01 4.71 2.67
N GLY A 36 13.73 4.46 2.34
CA GLY A 36 12.59 5.03 3.07
C GLY A 36 12.46 4.45 4.48
N LEU A 37 12.75 3.15 4.66
CA LEU A 37 12.76 2.53 5.99
C LEU A 37 13.89 3.09 6.86
N ALA A 38 15.06 3.38 6.28
CA ALA A 38 16.15 4.04 6.99
C ALA A 38 15.75 5.46 7.47
N GLU A 39 14.96 6.19 6.67
CA GLU A 39 14.40 7.47 7.09
C GLU A 39 13.38 7.32 8.23
N LEU A 40 12.56 6.27 8.25
CA LEU A 40 11.70 5.99 9.40
C LEU A 40 12.51 5.70 10.65
N ASP A 41 13.58 4.88 10.55
CA ASP A 41 14.50 4.61 11.67
C ASP A 41 15.17 5.90 12.18
N ARG A 42 15.39 6.90 11.31
CA ARG A 42 15.97 8.19 11.68
C ARG A 42 14.97 9.13 12.37
N VAL A 43 13.76 9.30 11.78
CA VAL A 43 12.81 10.33 12.22
C VAL A 43 11.89 9.90 13.35
N VAL A 44 11.58 8.60 13.46
CA VAL A 44 10.74 8.09 14.54
C VAL A 44 11.57 8.02 15.82
N ARG A 45 11.05 8.62 16.89
CA ARG A 45 11.74 8.57 18.17
C ARG A 45 11.67 7.18 18.80
N ARG A 46 12.53 6.92 19.77
CA ARG A 46 12.45 5.72 20.59
C ARG A 46 11.05 5.59 21.20
N ASP A 47 10.51 4.37 21.19
CA ASP A 47 9.14 4.04 21.60
C ASP A 47 8.03 4.60 20.68
N GLY A 48 8.38 5.26 19.57
CA GLY A 48 7.44 5.67 18.55
C GLY A 48 6.96 4.48 17.71
N THR A 49 5.97 4.71 16.87
CA THR A 49 5.35 3.66 16.05
C THR A 49 5.15 4.12 14.61
N ALA A 50 5.47 3.27 13.65
CA ALA A 50 5.11 3.51 12.25
C ALA A 50 4.07 2.50 11.77
N TYR A 51 3.15 3.00 10.94
CA TYR A 51 2.13 2.25 10.25
C TYR A 51 2.27 2.48 8.74
N VAL A 52 2.37 1.39 7.98
CA VAL A 52 2.40 1.41 6.51
C VAL A 52 1.22 0.60 6.00
N ILE A 53 0.41 1.19 5.13
CA ILE A 53 -0.74 0.54 4.50
C ILE A 53 -0.44 0.38 3.02
N ASP A 54 -0.59 -0.84 2.53
CA ASP A 54 -0.37 -1.20 1.13
C ASP A 54 -1.32 -2.31 0.68
N ASN A 55 -1.41 -2.52 -0.62
CA ASN A 55 -2.29 -3.51 -1.22
C ASN A 55 -1.94 -4.93 -0.77
N ASP A 56 -2.96 -5.71 -0.44
CA ASP A 56 -2.81 -7.15 -0.26
C ASP A 56 -3.12 -7.88 -1.58
N ALA A 57 -2.08 -8.15 -2.34
CA ALA A 57 -2.21 -8.85 -3.61
C ALA A 57 -2.48 -10.36 -3.45
N SER A 58 -2.46 -10.91 -2.23
CA SER A 58 -2.65 -12.36 -2.01
C SER A 58 -4.10 -12.80 -2.11
N ARG A 59 -5.07 -11.89 -1.92
CA ARG A 59 -6.49 -12.18 -1.79
C ARG A 59 -7.37 -11.05 -2.34
N SER A 60 -8.67 -11.22 -2.32
CA SER A 60 -9.71 -10.34 -2.85
C SER A 60 -9.80 -10.25 -4.37
N THR A 61 -10.92 -9.72 -4.86
CA THR A 61 -11.13 -9.44 -6.28
C THR A 61 -10.10 -8.42 -6.77
N PHE A 62 -9.95 -7.30 -6.06
CA PHE A 62 -8.94 -6.31 -6.41
C PHE A 62 -7.52 -6.90 -6.39
N GLY A 63 -7.19 -7.73 -5.40
CA GLY A 63 -5.89 -8.40 -5.34
C GLY A 63 -5.62 -9.29 -6.55
N SER A 64 -6.65 -9.94 -7.10
CA SER A 64 -6.53 -10.72 -8.36
C SER A 64 -6.26 -9.83 -9.56
N TRP A 65 -6.93 -8.66 -9.66
CA TRP A 65 -6.68 -7.67 -10.69
C TRP A 65 -5.28 -7.08 -10.58
N PHE A 66 -4.86 -6.82 -9.33
CA PHE A 66 -3.54 -6.28 -9.05
C PHE A 66 -2.43 -7.22 -9.53
N ARG A 67 -2.53 -8.53 -9.28
CA ARG A 67 -1.56 -9.52 -9.81
C ARG A 67 -1.54 -9.60 -11.35
N ARG A 68 -2.67 -9.30 -12.02
CA ARG A 68 -2.71 -9.23 -13.50
C ARG A 68 -2.01 -7.97 -14.01
N GLY A 69 -2.17 -6.85 -13.31
CA GLY A 69 -1.55 -5.57 -13.67
C GLY A 69 -0.08 -5.46 -13.34
N TYR A 70 0.35 -6.15 -12.27
CA TYR A 70 1.70 -6.10 -11.69
C TYR A 70 2.23 -7.51 -11.41
N PRO A 71 2.47 -8.31 -12.47
CA PRO A 71 2.85 -9.73 -12.32
C PRO A 71 4.21 -9.94 -11.64
N GLU A 72 5.05 -8.90 -11.57
CA GLU A 72 6.33 -8.91 -10.87
C GLU A 72 6.17 -8.86 -9.34
N VAL A 73 5.00 -8.48 -8.83
CA VAL A 73 4.76 -8.40 -7.38
C VAL A 73 4.42 -9.77 -6.83
N ASP A 74 5.35 -10.36 -6.08
CA ASP A 74 5.14 -11.59 -5.34
C ASP A 74 4.68 -11.29 -3.91
N PRO A 75 3.42 -11.58 -3.53
CA PRO A 75 2.91 -11.34 -2.19
C PRO A 75 3.70 -12.03 -1.09
N THR A 76 4.27 -13.22 -1.37
CA THR A 76 5.09 -13.98 -0.42
C THR A 76 6.43 -13.28 -0.17
N ALA A 77 7.05 -12.76 -1.22
CA ALA A 77 8.28 -11.97 -1.11
C ALA A 77 8.04 -10.67 -0.34
N VAL A 78 6.91 -9.99 -0.58
CA VAL A 78 6.49 -8.79 0.16
C VAL A 78 6.32 -9.11 1.65
N GLU A 79 5.60 -10.16 2.00
CA GLU A 79 5.39 -10.55 3.40
C GLU A 79 6.72 -10.88 4.09
N ARG A 80 7.59 -11.64 3.42
CA ARG A 80 8.93 -11.95 3.94
C ARG A 80 9.77 -10.69 4.14
N PHE A 81 9.72 -9.76 3.19
CA PHE A 81 10.46 -8.50 3.27
C PHE A 81 10.13 -7.74 4.55
N TRP A 82 8.86 -7.55 4.85
CA TRP A 82 8.40 -6.80 6.03
C TRP A 82 8.66 -7.56 7.33
N SER A 83 8.31 -8.85 7.38
CA SER A 83 8.45 -9.67 8.61
C SER A 83 9.90 -9.82 9.06
N THR A 84 10.84 -10.03 8.13
CA THR A 84 12.27 -10.13 8.46
C THR A 84 12.89 -8.83 8.96
N ARG A 85 12.19 -7.69 8.79
CA ARG A 85 12.59 -6.36 9.29
C ARG A 85 11.86 -5.94 10.57
N GLY A 86 11.19 -6.90 11.22
CA GLY A 86 10.50 -6.67 12.49
C GLY A 86 9.15 -5.95 12.37
N TRP A 87 8.57 -5.92 11.18
CA TRP A 87 7.22 -5.42 10.99
C TRP A 87 6.17 -6.51 11.21
N THR A 88 5.09 -6.14 11.88
CA THR A 88 3.94 -7.01 12.13
C THR A 88 2.84 -6.70 11.12
N ARG A 89 2.26 -7.74 10.53
CA ARG A 89 1.15 -7.64 9.58
C ARG A 89 -0.20 -7.74 10.27
N ILE A 90 -1.11 -6.86 9.91
CA ILE A 90 -2.55 -6.96 10.18
C ILE A 90 -3.26 -6.92 8.82
N PRO A 91 -3.84 -8.03 8.35
CA PRO A 91 -4.65 -8.03 7.14
C PRO A 91 -6.00 -7.36 7.40
N VAL A 92 -6.42 -6.47 6.52
CA VAL A 92 -7.68 -5.74 6.64
C VAL A 92 -8.51 -5.89 5.38
N ASP A 93 -9.75 -6.35 5.55
CA ASP A 93 -10.73 -6.40 4.47
C ASP A 93 -11.38 -5.02 4.30
N MET A 94 -11.50 -4.61 3.07
CA MET A 94 -12.08 -3.36 2.64
C MET A 94 -13.04 -3.59 1.47
N ARG A 95 -13.70 -2.54 1.04
CA ARG A 95 -14.55 -2.55 -0.14
C ARG A 95 -14.49 -1.21 -0.86
N TRP A 96 -14.41 -1.25 -2.17
CA TRP A 96 -14.78 -0.14 -3.01
C TRP A 96 -16.27 -0.23 -3.29
N SER A 97 -16.99 0.88 -3.10
CA SER A 97 -18.40 1.03 -3.47
C SER A 97 -18.56 2.31 -4.26
N PHE A 98 -19.07 2.19 -5.46
CA PHE A 98 -19.27 3.31 -6.38
C PHE A 98 -20.74 3.56 -6.58
N THR A 99 -21.11 4.81 -6.84
CA THR A 99 -22.50 5.20 -7.12
C THR A 99 -22.93 4.80 -8.52
N SER A 100 -21.98 4.63 -9.44
CA SER A 100 -22.26 4.21 -10.80
C SER A 100 -21.18 3.24 -11.33
N ARG A 101 -21.55 2.48 -12.35
CA ARG A 101 -20.60 1.67 -13.12
C ARG A 101 -19.52 2.51 -13.80
N ALA A 102 -19.89 3.68 -14.29
CA ALA A 102 -18.95 4.59 -14.94
C ALA A 102 -17.85 5.10 -13.99
N ASP A 103 -18.19 5.32 -12.70
CA ASP A 103 -17.21 5.71 -11.69
C ASP A 103 -16.23 4.57 -11.40
N LEU A 104 -16.73 3.33 -11.25
CA LEU A 104 -15.89 2.15 -11.11
C LEU A 104 -14.92 2.00 -12.29
N GLU A 105 -15.44 2.09 -13.52
CA GLU A 105 -14.63 1.96 -14.74
C GLU A 105 -13.55 3.04 -14.82
N SER A 106 -13.90 4.27 -14.45
CA SER A 106 -12.95 5.38 -14.43
C SER A 106 -11.78 5.13 -13.47
N VAL A 107 -12.06 4.63 -12.27
CA VAL A 107 -11.03 4.31 -11.27
C VAL A 107 -10.18 3.12 -11.73
N VAL A 108 -10.78 2.05 -12.22
CA VAL A 108 -10.04 0.88 -12.72
C VAL A 108 -9.10 1.25 -13.86
N ARG A 109 -9.51 2.19 -14.74
CA ARG A 109 -8.69 2.69 -15.85
C ARG A 109 -7.56 3.63 -15.39
N ILE A 110 -7.62 4.17 -14.19
CA ILE A 110 -6.51 4.91 -13.57
C ILE A 110 -5.48 3.93 -12.98
N GLU A 111 -5.94 2.85 -12.38
CA GLU A 111 -5.09 1.88 -11.68
C GLU A 111 -4.31 0.95 -12.62
N PHE A 112 -4.89 0.62 -13.79
CA PHE A 112 -4.35 -0.43 -14.66
C PHE A 112 -4.14 0.05 -16.09
N THR A 113 -3.29 -0.69 -16.82
CA THR A 113 -3.17 -0.51 -18.27
C THR A 113 -4.53 -0.77 -18.93
N ARG A 114 -4.74 -0.20 -20.12
CA ARG A 114 -5.98 -0.37 -20.87
C ARG A 114 -6.37 -1.84 -21.04
N GLU A 115 -5.40 -2.69 -21.40
CA GLU A 115 -5.61 -4.12 -21.62
C GLU A 115 -6.13 -4.83 -20.36
N VAL A 116 -5.47 -4.60 -19.22
CA VAL A 116 -5.87 -5.20 -17.94
C VAL A 116 -7.22 -4.64 -17.48
N ALA A 117 -7.41 -3.33 -17.59
CA ALA A 117 -8.67 -2.68 -17.22
C ALA A 117 -9.86 -3.24 -18.04
N ASP A 118 -9.72 -3.32 -19.36
CA ASP A 118 -10.77 -3.86 -20.23
C ASP A 118 -11.12 -5.31 -19.87
N ALA A 119 -10.10 -6.14 -19.59
CA ALA A 119 -10.30 -7.53 -19.21
C ALA A 119 -11.01 -7.68 -17.86
N VAL A 120 -10.55 -7.01 -16.81
CA VAL A 120 -11.16 -7.13 -15.46
C VAL A 120 -12.57 -6.54 -15.42
N LEU A 121 -12.82 -5.45 -16.18
CA LEU A 121 -14.14 -4.84 -16.28
C LEU A 121 -15.15 -5.71 -17.03
N ALA A 122 -14.68 -6.47 -18.03
CA ALA A 122 -15.53 -7.43 -18.76
C ALA A 122 -15.93 -8.64 -17.87
N GLU A 123 -15.11 -9.01 -16.92
CA GLU A 123 -15.33 -10.14 -16.01
C GLU A 123 -16.11 -9.75 -14.75
N HIS A 124 -16.17 -8.46 -14.42
CA HIS A 124 -16.75 -7.97 -13.16
C HIS A 124 -18.09 -7.27 -13.38
N GLU A 125 -19.08 -7.70 -12.61
CA GLU A 125 -20.42 -7.09 -12.60
C GLU A 125 -20.64 -6.21 -11.37
N GLY A 126 -21.56 -5.25 -11.49
CA GLY A 126 -21.95 -4.37 -10.39
C GLY A 126 -21.01 -3.18 -10.18
N THR A 127 -21.09 -2.60 -9.00
CA THR A 127 -20.41 -1.35 -8.62
C THR A 127 -19.59 -1.48 -7.34
N GLU A 128 -19.47 -2.69 -6.80
CA GLU A 128 -18.70 -2.96 -5.59
C GLU A 128 -17.54 -3.92 -5.92
N VAL A 129 -16.38 -3.68 -5.31
CA VAL A 129 -15.20 -4.53 -5.42
C VAL A 129 -14.68 -4.84 -4.03
N ASP A 130 -14.60 -6.11 -3.66
CA ASP A 130 -13.91 -6.48 -2.43
C ASP A 130 -12.41 -6.24 -2.60
N TYR A 131 -11.83 -5.65 -1.56
CA TYR A 131 -10.50 -5.12 -1.54
C TYR A 131 -9.79 -5.51 -0.25
N ALA A 132 -8.52 -5.76 -0.29
CA ALA A 132 -7.74 -6.07 0.88
C ALA A 132 -6.46 -5.27 0.94
N VAL A 133 -6.09 -4.85 2.14
CA VAL A 133 -4.82 -4.19 2.42
C VAL A 133 -4.08 -4.89 3.53
N ASN A 134 -2.77 -4.72 3.54
CA ASN A 134 -1.91 -5.03 4.66
C ASN A 134 -1.66 -3.75 5.44
N LEU A 135 -1.94 -3.76 6.73
CA LEU A 135 -1.44 -2.79 7.68
C LEU A 135 -0.17 -3.38 8.32
N TRP A 136 0.97 -2.85 7.94
CA TRP A 136 2.25 -3.15 8.55
C TRP A 136 2.52 -2.16 9.67
N TRP A 137 2.96 -2.64 10.83
CA TRP A 137 3.35 -1.75 11.92
C TRP A 137 4.62 -2.21 12.61
N LYS A 138 5.37 -1.25 13.12
CA LYS A 138 6.61 -1.48 13.87
C LYS A 138 6.74 -0.44 14.98
N ARG A 139 7.19 -0.87 16.17
CA ARG A 139 7.62 -0.01 17.26
C ARG A 139 9.13 0.15 17.20
N PHE A 140 9.63 1.34 17.39
CA PHE A 140 11.05 1.73 17.34
C PHE A 140 11.70 1.82 18.69
#